data_d572fb1663954ddead93083f5940ab85
#
_entry.id   d572fb1663954ddead93083f5940ab85
#
_cell.length_a   1.000
_cell.length_b   1.000
_cell.length_c   1.000
_cell.angle_alpha   90.00
_cell.angle_beta   90.00
_cell.angle_gamma   90.00
#
_symmetry.space_group_name_H-M   'P 1'
#
loop_
_entity.id
_entity.type
_entity.pdbx_description
1 polymer ?
#
loop_
_entity_poly.entity_id
_entity_poly.type
_entity_poly.pdbx_seq_one_letter_code
_entity_poly.pdbx_strand_id
1 'polypeptide(L)'
;MPIVPLRGIELYYESHGHRGDPTVLVHGSLTDSSGWARVLPGLARGVSVLTYDRRGYGRSTPGPRPTPVRTDAEDLAALLEATDFYPVHLVGHSYGAAVALRLASERPDLVRSLALHEPPYVGLLADRPATAEFGRTFLAAIDPIAAQVAAGAAAAAARTVVDAFSVRPGAWDRLPEAARRTGAAAMDRWVEEYRDGEALRPDPAGLRETLVPVLLTVGEESPAFLREISALLAADLPNATLRSIPGTGHTPQLSAPDPYVGLLLSFLLERNVPQS
;
A
#
# COMPACT_ATOMS: atom_id res chain seq x y z
N MET A 1 -23.74 -6.84 -3.67
CA MET A 1 -22.36 -6.44 -3.31
C MET A 1 -21.78 -5.74 -4.53
N PRO A 2 -21.20 -4.58 -4.42
CA PRO A 2 -20.73 -3.86 -5.58
C PRO A 2 -19.49 -4.55 -6.16
N ILE A 3 -19.68 -5.14 -7.32
CA ILE A 3 -18.64 -5.68 -8.19
C ILE A 3 -18.75 -4.89 -9.50
N VAL A 4 -17.62 -4.45 -10.01
CA VAL A 4 -17.56 -3.73 -11.27
C VAL A 4 -16.68 -4.52 -12.26
N PRO A 5 -17.18 -4.85 -13.47
CA PRO A 5 -16.37 -5.45 -14.52
C PRO A 5 -15.45 -4.39 -15.13
N LEU A 6 -14.15 -4.56 -15.01
CA LEU A 6 -13.14 -3.64 -15.50
C LEU A 6 -11.95 -4.41 -16.10
N ARG A 7 -11.50 -4.02 -17.29
CA ARG A 7 -10.26 -4.52 -17.88
C ARG A 7 -10.13 -6.05 -17.89
N GLY A 8 -11.27 -6.76 -18.11
CA GLY A 8 -11.33 -8.22 -18.18
C GLY A 8 -11.31 -8.95 -16.84
N ILE A 9 -11.52 -8.23 -15.74
CA ILE A 9 -11.68 -8.78 -14.39
C ILE A 9 -12.94 -8.21 -13.72
N GLU A 10 -13.30 -8.78 -12.58
CA GLU A 10 -14.32 -8.25 -11.68
C GLU A 10 -13.62 -7.69 -10.43
N LEU A 11 -13.72 -6.37 -10.20
CA LEU A 11 -13.22 -5.73 -8.99
C LEU A 11 -14.35 -5.56 -7.98
N TYR A 12 -14.07 -6.05 -6.77
CA TYR A 12 -14.92 -5.80 -5.62
C TYR A 12 -14.55 -4.47 -4.95
N TYR A 13 -15.55 -3.65 -4.61
CA TYR A 13 -15.37 -2.42 -3.85
C TYR A 13 -16.51 -2.16 -2.89
N GLU A 14 -16.30 -1.30 -1.90
CA GLU A 14 -17.31 -0.81 -0.96
C GLU A 14 -17.16 0.69 -0.76
N SER A 15 -18.29 1.40 -0.67
CA SER A 15 -18.33 2.84 -0.35
C SER A 15 -18.88 3.04 1.06
N HIS A 16 -18.22 3.92 1.82
CA HIS A 16 -18.55 4.21 3.21
C HIS A 16 -18.52 5.71 3.47
N GLY A 17 -19.46 6.21 4.24
CA GLY A 17 -19.65 7.65 4.40
C GLY A 17 -20.24 8.28 3.12
N HIS A 18 -20.77 9.49 3.26
CA HIS A 18 -21.40 10.20 2.13
C HIS A 18 -21.10 11.70 2.20
N ARG A 19 -20.09 12.10 2.96
CA ARG A 19 -19.72 13.49 3.18
C ARG A 19 -18.21 13.66 3.09
N GLY A 20 -17.80 14.86 2.69
CA GLY A 20 -16.39 15.20 2.56
C GLY A 20 -15.76 14.68 1.26
N ASP A 21 -14.46 14.86 1.15
CA ASP A 21 -13.74 14.55 -0.08
C ASP A 21 -13.61 13.05 -0.33
N PRO A 22 -13.66 12.67 -1.61
CA PRO A 22 -13.42 11.29 -2.03
C PRO A 22 -12.04 10.80 -1.57
N THR A 23 -12.01 9.66 -0.88
CA THR A 23 -10.80 9.04 -0.36
C THR A 23 -10.81 7.55 -0.66
N VAL A 24 -9.73 7.02 -1.24
CA VAL A 24 -9.60 5.58 -1.52
C VAL A 24 -8.52 4.96 -0.66
N LEU A 25 -8.84 3.81 -0.05
CA LEU A 25 -7.90 3.03 0.73
C LEU A 25 -7.36 1.87 -0.11
N VAL A 26 -6.04 1.88 -0.36
CA VAL A 26 -5.34 0.90 -1.20
C VAL A 26 -4.55 -0.05 -0.30
N HIS A 27 -5.01 -1.29 -0.17
CA HIS A 27 -4.41 -2.29 0.71
C HIS A 27 -3.04 -2.80 0.20
N GLY A 28 -2.20 -3.26 1.12
CA GLY A 28 -0.90 -3.86 0.82
C GLY A 28 -0.97 -5.30 0.34
N SER A 29 0.18 -5.96 0.32
CA SER A 29 0.28 -7.41 0.05
C SER A 29 -0.24 -8.23 1.23
N LEU A 30 -0.56 -9.49 1.00
CA LEU A 30 -0.99 -10.49 1.98
C LEU A 30 -2.28 -10.17 2.74
N THR A 31 -3.04 -9.17 2.27
CA THR A 31 -4.33 -8.74 2.85
C THR A 31 -5.28 -8.32 1.73
N ASP A 32 -6.48 -7.93 2.08
CA ASP A 32 -7.50 -7.34 1.21
C ASP A 32 -8.08 -6.08 1.85
N SER A 33 -9.19 -5.55 1.34
CA SER A 33 -9.86 -4.37 1.90
C SER A 33 -10.25 -4.51 3.37
N SER A 34 -10.40 -5.74 3.89
CA SER A 34 -10.70 -5.97 5.32
C SER A 34 -9.58 -5.51 6.26
N GLY A 35 -8.35 -5.35 5.76
CA GLY A 35 -7.24 -4.78 6.51
C GLY A 35 -7.50 -3.35 7.00
N TRP A 36 -8.47 -2.66 6.43
CA TRP A 36 -8.87 -1.31 6.81
C TRP A 36 -10.04 -1.25 7.82
N ALA A 37 -10.62 -2.40 8.19
CA ALA A 37 -11.85 -2.47 8.98
C ALA A 37 -11.79 -1.68 10.30
N ARG A 38 -10.61 -1.58 10.95
CA ARG A 38 -10.46 -0.86 12.23
C ARG A 38 -10.38 0.65 12.09
N VAL A 39 -9.92 1.18 10.97
CA VAL A 39 -9.79 2.63 10.71
C VAL A 39 -10.98 3.18 9.93
N LEU A 40 -11.67 2.35 9.18
CA LEU A 40 -12.77 2.74 8.31
C LEU A 40 -13.89 3.51 9.01
N PRO A 41 -14.42 3.08 10.18
CA PRO A 41 -15.46 3.83 10.88
C PRO A 41 -15.01 5.23 11.32
N GLY A 42 -13.73 5.38 11.63
CA GLY A 42 -13.15 6.67 12.00
C GLY A 42 -13.03 7.62 10.82
N LEU A 43 -12.51 7.14 9.71
CA LEU A 43 -12.34 7.91 8.47
C LEU A 43 -13.68 8.31 7.86
N ALA A 44 -14.65 7.40 7.79
CA ALA A 44 -15.96 7.62 7.20
C ALA A 44 -16.82 8.71 7.92
N ARG A 45 -16.40 9.17 9.12
CA ARG A 45 -17.01 10.32 9.78
C ARG A 45 -16.58 11.66 9.17
N GLY A 46 -15.40 11.72 8.56
CA GLY A 46 -14.82 12.97 8.04
C GLY A 46 -14.75 13.03 6.52
N VAL A 47 -14.63 11.90 5.85
CA VAL A 47 -14.45 11.80 4.38
C VAL A 47 -15.34 10.72 3.79
N SER A 48 -15.63 10.81 2.49
CA SER A 48 -16.26 9.71 1.73
C SER A 48 -15.18 8.68 1.38
N VAL A 49 -15.35 7.42 1.81
CA VAL A 49 -14.32 6.39 1.67
C VAL A 49 -14.76 5.32 0.69
N LEU A 50 -13.87 4.95 -0.24
CA LEU A 50 -13.97 3.76 -1.07
C LEU A 50 -12.84 2.81 -0.69
N THR A 51 -13.18 1.55 -0.42
CA THR A 51 -12.25 0.44 -0.27
C THR A 51 -12.46 -0.54 -1.42
N TYR A 52 -11.41 -1.24 -1.85
CA TYR A 52 -11.53 -2.26 -2.89
C TYR A 52 -10.52 -3.37 -2.66
N ASP A 53 -10.81 -4.54 -3.17
CA ASP A 53 -9.87 -5.65 -3.22
C ASP A 53 -9.08 -5.52 -4.55
N ARG A 54 -7.75 -5.38 -4.49
CA ARG A 54 -6.92 -5.33 -5.70
C ARG A 54 -7.05 -6.63 -6.50
N ARG A 55 -6.76 -6.59 -7.77
CA ARG A 55 -6.77 -7.75 -8.68
C ARG A 55 -6.12 -8.98 -8.04
N GLY A 56 -6.85 -10.10 -8.01
CA GLY A 56 -6.39 -11.37 -7.46
C GLY A 56 -6.28 -11.42 -5.92
N TYR A 57 -6.84 -10.44 -5.23
CA TYR A 57 -7.01 -10.42 -3.77
C TYR A 57 -8.49 -10.50 -3.38
N GLY A 58 -8.74 -11.05 -2.21
CA GLY A 58 -10.06 -11.06 -1.58
C GLY A 58 -11.16 -11.59 -2.50
N ARG A 59 -12.09 -10.71 -2.85
CA ARG A 59 -13.27 -11.00 -3.69
C ARG A 59 -13.10 -10.58 -5.15
N SER A 60 -11.99 -9.92 -5.49
CA SER A 60 -11.68 -9.57 -6.87
C SER A 60 -11.08 -10.73 -7.63
N THR A 61 -11.50 -10.89 -8.91
CA THR A 61 -10.98 -11.98 -9.72
C THR A 61 -9.52 -11.73 -10.13
N PRO A 62 -8.70 -12.77 -10.26
CA PRO A 62 -7.41 -12.65 -10.90
C PRO A 62 -7.59 -12.37 -12.40
N GLY A 63 -6.64 -11.68 -12.98
CA GLY A 63 -6.57 -11.49 -14.42
C GLY A 63 -5.44 -12.30 -15.04
N PRO A 64 -5.08 -12.00 -16.30
CA PRO A 64 -3.83 -12.50 -16.88
C PRO A 64 -2.62 -12.20 -15.99
N ARG A 65 -1.68 -13.13 -15.93
CA ARG A 65 -0.46 -13.04 -15.12
C ARG A 65 0.78 -12.94 -16.02
N PRO A 66 1.89 -12.29 -15.61
CA PRO A 66 2.06 -11.59 -14.33
C PRO A 66 1.29 -10.27 -14.27
N THR A 67 1.06 -9.75 -13.06
CA THR A 67 0.37 -8.48 -12.82
C THR A 67 1.36 -7.46 -12.23
N PRO A 68 2.00 -6.62 -13.05
CA PRO A 68 2.90 -5.57 -12.58
C PRO A 68 2.14 -4.44 -11.86
N VAL A 69 2.85 -3.64 -11.07
CA VAL A 69 2.30 -2.50 -10.32
C VAL A 69 1.54 -1.50 -11.21
N ARG A 70 1.97 -1.36 -12.46
CA ARG A 70 1.28 -0.55 -13.47
C ARG A 70 -0.14 -1.04 -13.71
N THR A 71 -0.34 -2.36 -13.81
CA THR A 71 -1.68 -2.94 -14.01
C THR A 71 -2.59 -2.68 -12.80
N ASP A 72 -2.07 -2.80 -11.57
CA ASP A 72 -2.84 -2.44 -10.37
C ASP A 72 -3.22 -0.94 -10.36
N ALA A 73 -2.32 -0.05 -10.81
CA ALA A 73 -2.60 1.38 -10.93
C ALA A 73 -3.64 1.69 -12.02
N GLU A 74 -3.56 1.04 -13.17
CA GLU A 74 -4.53 1.15 -14.26
C GLU A 74 -5.91 0.61 -13.87
N ASP A 75 -5.98 -0.46 -13.07
CA ASP A 75 -7.23 -0.98 -12.52
C ASP A 75 -7.85 0.02 -11.53
N LEU A 76 -7.03 0.65 -10.69
CA LEU A 76 -7.50 1.69 -9.78
C LEU A 76 -8.02 2.91 -10.55
N ALA A 77 -7.31 3.37 -11.59
CA ALA A 77 -7.79 4.45 -12.46
C ALA A 77 -9.16 4.10 -13.07
N ALA A 78 -9.28 2.91 -13.64
CA ALA A 78 -10.53 2.46 -14.24
C ALA A 78 -11.68 2.33 -13.21
N LEU A 79 -11.39 1.92 -11.97
CA LEU A 79 -12.37 1.89 -10.89
C LEU A 79 -12.86 3.30 -10.54
N LEU A 80 -11.95 4.26 -10.41
CA LEU A 80 -12.28 5.65 -10.12
C LEU A 80 -13.18 6.24 -11.22
N GLU A 81 -12.83 6.02 -12.47
CA GLU A 81 -13.61 6.49 -13.63
C GLU A 81 -14.99 5.82 -13.71
N ALA A 82 -15.06 4.51 -13.51
CA ALA A 82 -16.33 3.77 -13.56
C ALA A 82 -17.30 4.11 -12.43
N THR A 83 -16.77 4.60 -11.31
CA THR A 83 -17.58 5.00 -10.14
C THR A 83 -17.81 6.51 -10.05
N ASP A 84 -17.27 7.29 -10.98
CA ASP A 84 -17.26 8.77 -10.95
C ASP A 84 -16.74 9.30 -9.60
N PHE A 85 -15.72 8.62 -9.05
CA PHE A 85 -15.18 8.87 -7.71
C PHE A 85 -13.76 9.44 -7.81
N TYR A 86 -13.65 10.63 -8.39
CA TYR A 86 -12.38 11.37 -8.56
C TYR A 86 -12.62 12.88 -8.71
N PRO A 87 -11.58 13.75 -8.51
CA PRO A 87 -10.26 13.43 -7.99
C PRO A 87 -10.28 13.05 -6.51
N VAL A 88 -9.39 12.11 -6.10
CA VAL A 88 -9.41 11.49 -4.77
C VAL A 88 -8.16 11.79 -3.95
N HIS A 89 -8.27 11.65 -2.64
CA HIS A 89 -7.16 11.36 -1.76
C HIS A 89 -6.88 9.85 -1.78
N LEU A 90 -5.62 9.44 -1.96
CA LEU A 90 -5.22 8.03 -1.90
C LEU A 90 -4.50 7.75 -0.59
N VAL A 91 -4.99 6.78 0.18
CA VAL A 91 -4.32 6.26 1.37
C VAL A 91 -3.80 4.86 1.05
N GLY A 92 -2.50 4.74 0.87
CA GLY A 92 -1.84 3.48 0.50
C GLY A 92 -1.02 2.88 1.64
N HIS A 93 -1.11 1.57 1.82
CA HIS A 93 -0.30 0.81 2.76
C HIS A 93 0.64 -0.14 2.02
N SER A 94 1.95 -0.11 2.33
CA SER A 94 2.94 -1.05 1.79
C SER A 94 2.88 -1.08 0.24
N TYR A 95 2.65 -2.22 -0.39
CA TYR A 95 2.50 -2.31 -1.85
C TYR A 95 1.38 -1.42 -2.39
N GLY A 96 0.27 -1.25 -1.66
CA GLY A 96 -0.78 -0.31 -2.01
C GLY A 96 -0.31 1.15 -2.06
N ALA A 97 0.74 1.50 -1.31
CA ALA A 97 1.38 2.80 -1.41
C ALA A 97 2.18 2.96 -2.71
N ALA A 98 2.80 1.88 -3.20
CA ALA A 98 3.45 1.88 -4.51
C ALA A 98 2.43 2.03 -5.66
N VAL A 99 1.29 1.35 -5.57
CA VAL A 99 0.17 1.49 -6.52
C VAL A 99 -0.36 2.93 -6.54
N ALA A 100 -0.59 3.52 -5.36
CA ALA A 100 -1.09 4.90 -5.24
C ALA A 100 -0.10 5.93 -5.81
N LEU A 101 1.20 5.78 -5.52
CA LEU A 101 2.23 6.66 -6.06
C LEU A 101 2.36 6.51 -7.58
N ARG A 102 2.27 5.28 -8.10
CA ARG A 102 2.27 5.02 -9.53
C ARG A 102 1.10 5.71 -10.23
N LEU A 103 -0.12 5.57 -9.69
CA LEU A 103 -1.28 6.25 -10.25
C LEU A 103 -1.11 7.77 -10.25
N ALA A 104 -0.63 8.35 -9.15
CA ALA A 104 -0.46 9.80 -9.05
C ALA A 104 0.57 10.35 -10.07
N SER A 105 1.61 9.59 -10.39
CA SER A 105 2.60 9.99 -11.40
C SER A 105 2.08 9.87 -12.83
N GLU A 106 1.21 8.89 -13.12
CA GLU A 106 0.68 8.65 -14.47
C GLU A 106 -0.64 9.39 -14.75
N ARG A 107 -1.46 9.59 -13.71
CA ARG A 107 -2.79 10.20 -13.78
C ARG A 107 -2.99 11.24 -12.67
N PRO A 108 -2.18 12.32 -12.65
CA PRO A 108 -2.31 13.37 -11.64
C PRO A 108 -3.68 14.05 -11.63
N ASP A 109 -4.43 13.97 -12.74
CA ASP A 109 -5.80 14.46 -12.87
C ASP A 109 -6.80 13.73 -11.94
N LEU A 110 -6.51 12.50 -11.57
CA LEU A 110 -7.36 11.70 -10.68
C LEU A 110 -7.03 11.85 -9.19
N VAL A 111 -5.90 12.50 -8.84
CA VAL A 111 -5.34 12.45 -7.47
C VAL A 111 -5.20 13.85 -6.86
N ARG A 112 -5.80 14.05 -5.68
CA ARG A 112 -5.69 15.29 -4.88
C ARG A 112 -4.47 15.28 -3.96
N SER A 113 -4.23 14.17 -3.29
CA SER A 113 -3.08 13.98 -2.38
C SER A 113 -2.83 12.51 -2.12
N LEU A 114 -1.66 12.21 -1.55
CA LEU A 114 -1.21 10.87 -1.18
C LEU A 114 -0.93 10.81 0.32
N ALA A 115 -1.45 9.79 1.02
CA ALA A 115 -1.00 9.39 2.35
C ALA A 115 -0.45 7.96 2.25
N LEU A 116 0.86 7.81 2.32
CA LEU A 116 1.56 6.57 2.01
C LEU A 116 2.25 6.02 3.26
N HIS A 117 1.88 4.82 3.68
CA HIS A 117 2.55 4.14 4.79
C HIS A 117 3.52 3.09 4.26
N GLU A 118 4.80 3.33 4.47
CA GLU A 118 5.92 2.40 4.23
C GLU A 118 5.88 1.68 2.87
N PRO A 119 5.95 2.40 1.74
CA PRO A 119 6.07 1.79 0.42
C PRO A 119 7.32 0.89 0.34
N PRO A 120 7.25 -0.30 -0.32
CA PRO A 120 8.30 -1.32 -0.25
C PRO A 120 9.43 -1.12 -1.27
N TYR A 121 9.90 0.10 -1.48
CA TYR A 121 10.89 0.44 -2.50
C TYR A 121 12.33 0.02 -2.12
N VAL A 122 12.53 -1.26 -1.86
CA VAL A 122 13.82 -1.84 -1.43
C VAL A 122 14.93 -1.60 -2.46
N GLY A 123 14.60 -1.42 -3.73
CA GLY A 123 15.55 -1.07 -4.78
C GLY A 123 16.30 0.23 -4.50
N LEU A 124 15.68 1.21 -3.81
CA LEU A 124 16.37 2.44 -3.40
C LEU A 124 17.55 2.17 -2.46
N LEU A 125 17.48 1.12 -1.65
CA LEU A 125 18.56 0.74 -0.74
C LEU A 125 19.70 0.06 -1.48
N ALA A 126 19.39 -0.75 -2.51
CA ALA A 126 20.38 -1.45 -3.30
C ALA A 126 21.28 -0.51 -4.10
N ASP A 127 20.81 0.67 -4.43
CA ASP A 127 21.53 1.68 -5.21
C ASP A 127 22.42 2.61 -4.37
N ARG A 128 22.40 2.49 -3.03
CA ARG A 128 23.14 3.36 -2.12
C ARG A 128 24.25 2.60 -1.38
N PRO A 129 25.51 3.09 -1.37
CA PRO A 129 26.64 2.36 -0.78
C PRO A 129 26.41 1.90 0.67
N ALA A 130 25.79 2.74 1.50
CA ALA A 130 25.57 2.46 2.92
C ALA A 130 24.55 1.33 3.18
N THR A 131 23.63 1.07 2.26
CA THR A 131 22.52 0.11 2.42
C THR A 131 22.48 -0.95 1.31
N ALA A 132 23.43 -0.90 0.36
CA ALA A 132 23.43 -1.75 -0.82
C ALA A 132 23.47 -3.26 -0.51
N GLU A 133 24.22 -3.66 0.52
CA GLU A 133 24.30 -5.07 0.93
C GLU A 133 22.94 -5.57 1.40
N PHE A 134 22.27 -4.81 2.29
CA PHE A 134 20.94 -5.14 2.76
C PHE A 134 19.93 -5.21 1.60
N GLY A 135 19.89 -4.19 0.75
CA GLY A 135 18.98 -4.15 -0.41
C GLY A 135 19.15 -5.35 -1.33
N ARG A 136 20.40 -5.70 -1.67
CA ARG A 136 20.70 -6.89 -2.49
C ARG A 136 20.30 -8.20 -1.79
N THR A 137 20.56 -8.32 -0.48
CA THR A 137 20.18 -9.50 0.29
C THR A 137 18.66 -9.68 0.34
N PHE A 138 17.94 -8.59 0.54
CA PHE A 138 16.48 -8.61 0.51
C PHE A 138 15.95 -9.06 -0.86
N LEU A 139 16.44 -8.47 -1.94
CA LEU A 139 16.03 -8.83 -3.30
C LEU A 139 16.37 -10.29 -3.63
N ALA A 140 17.53 -10.77 -3.20
CA ALA A 140 17.94 -12.16 -3.38
C ALA A 140 17.09 -13.16 -2.57
N ALA A 141 16.42 -12.72 -1.51
CA ALA A 141 15.51 -13.57 -0.71
C ALA A 141 14.17 -13.87 -1.41
N ILE A 142 13.81 -13.11 -2.45
CA ILE A 142 12.53 -13.27 -3.16
C ILE A 142 12.46 -14.63 -3.85
N ASP A 143 13.52 -15.07 -4.53
CA ASP A 143 13.53 -16.34 -5.26
C ASP A 143 13.42 -17.58 -4.36
N PRO A 144 14.13 -17.70 -3.23
CA PRO A 144 13.88 -18.75 -2.24
C PRO A 144 12.44 -18.79 -1.71
N ILE A 145 11.82 -17.62 -1.44
CA ILE A 145 10.43 -17.53 -1.03
C ILE A 145 9.49 -18.02 -2.14
N ALA A 146 9.74 -17.59 -3.39
CA ALA A 146 8.98 -18.05 -4.55
C ALA A 146 9.08 -19.57 -4.77
N ALA A 147 10.26 -20.15 -4.53
CA ALA A 147 10.45 -21.60 -4.59
C ALA A 147 9.64 -22.35 -3.51
N GLN A 148 9.53 -21.80 -2.30
CA GLN A 148 8.66 -22.35 -1.24
C GLN A 148 7.19 -22.32 -1.68
N VAL A 149 6.72 -21.21 -2.27
CA VAL A 149 5.35 -21.08 -2.77
C VAL A 149 5.09 -22.13 -3.86
N ALA A 150 5.99 -22.25 -4.84
CA ALA A 150 5.89 -23.24 -5.91
C ALA A 150 5.88 -24.70 -5.40
N ALA A 151 6.55 -24.97 -4.27
CA ALA A 151 6.54 -26.26 -3.59
C ALA A 151 5.28 -26.52 -2.71
N GLY A 152 4.28 -25.60 -2.73
CA GLY A 152 3.06 -25.72 -1.93
C GLY A 152 3.21 -25.28 -0.46
N ALA A 153 4.34 -24.68 -0.08
CA ALA A 153 4.62 -24.23 1.28
C ALA A 153 4.22 -22.76 1.53
N ALA A 154 3.09 -22.31 0.94
CA ALA A 154 2.66 -20.92 0.97
C ALA A 154 2.53 -20.32 2.39
N ALA A 155 2.06 -21.11 3.38
CA ALA A 155 1.96 -20.63 4.77
C ALA A 155 3.33 -20.40 5.42
N ALA A 156 4.34 -21.24 5.12
CA ALA A 156 5.71 -21.04 5.59
C ALA A 156 6.36 -19.82 4.94
N ALA A 157 6.14 -19.65 3.64
CA ALA A 157 6.58 -18.49 2.88
C ALA A 157 5.96 -17.19 3.43
N ALA A 158 4.65 -17.17 3.68
CA ALA A 158 3.95 -16.03 4.27
C ALA A 158 4.47 -15.68 5.67
N ARG A 159 4.76 -16.69 6.51
CA ARG A 159 5.42 -16.51 7.82
C ARG A 159 6.75 -15.77 7.66
N THR A 160 7.61 -16.24 6.74
CA THR A 160 8.92 -15.61 6.48
C THR A 160 8.75 -14.14 6.13
N VAL A 161 7.81 -13.82 5.23
CA VAL A 161 7.54 -12.44 4.83
C VAL A 161 7.02 -11.59 5.99
N VAL A 162 5.99 -12.04 6.71
CA VAL A 162 5.38 -11.29 7.82
C VAL A 162 6.41 -11.02 8.93
N ASP A 163 7.21 -12.02 9.28
CA ASP A 163 8.23 -11.87 10.32
C ASP A 163 9.37 -10.93 9.87
N ALA A 164 9.70 -10.87 8.57
CA ALA A 164 10.71 -9.93 8.03
C ALA A 164 10.26 -8.45 8.09
N PHE A 165 8.95 -8.19 8.00
CA PHE A 165 8.37 -6.84 8.13
C PHE A 165 8.01 -6.45 9.58
N SER A 166 8.46 -7.24 10.55
CA SER A 166 8.25 -6.99 11.99
C SER A 166 9.57 -7.02 12.74
N VAL A 167 9.75 -6.10 13.68
CA VAL A 167 10.89 -6.16 14.64
C VAL A 167 10.62 -7.13 15.79
N ARG A 168 9.38 -7.58 15.97
CA ARG A 168 8.99 -8.50 17.03
C ARG A 168 8.95 -9.93 16.52
N PRO A 169 9.79 -10.84 17.02
CA PRO A 169 9.78 -12.25 16.60
C PRO A 169 8.39 -12.88 16.71
N GLY A 170 8.04 -13.78 15.77
CA GLY A 170 6.78 -14.50 15.78
C GLY A 170 5.55 -13.63 15.48
N ALA A 171 5.71 -12.59 14.67
CA ALA A 171 4.59 -11.75 14.23
C ALA A 171 3.49 -12.56 13.55
N TRP A 172 3.86 -13.53 12.73
CA TRP A 172 2.92 -14.44 12.08
C TRP A 172 2.04 -15.22 13.07
N ASP A 173 2.63 -15.75 14.15
CA ASP A 173 1.88 -16.57 15.12
C ASP A 173 0.87 -15.75 15.93
N ARG A 174 1.07 -14.43 16.02
CA ARG A 174 0.13 -13.52 16.68
C ARG A 174 -1.04 -13.09 15.79
N LEU A 175 -0.97 -13.34 14.49
CA LEU A 175 -2.08 -13.03 13.59
C LEU A 175 -3.28 -13.96 13.85
N PRO A 176 -4.51 -13.46 13.75
CA PRO A 176 -5.71 -14.31 13.70
C PRO A 176 -5.61 -15.34 12.58
N GLU A 177 -6.20 -16.50 12.78
CA GLU A 177 -6.17 -17.59 11.80
C GLU A 177 -6.70 -17.16 10.43
N ALA A 178 -7.77 -16.35 10.40
CA ALA A 178 -8.32 -15.81 9.15
C ALA A 178 -7.28 -14.98 8.39
N ALA A 179 -6.55 -14.09 9.08
CA ALA A 179 -5.49 -13.28 8.47
C ALA A 179 -4.33 -14.14 7.94
N ARG A 180 -3.96 -15.21 8.68
CA ARG A 180 -2.94 -16.17 8.21
C ARG A 180 -3.40 -16.91 6.95
N ARG A 181 -4.67 -17.33 6.88
CA ARG A 181 -5.23 -17.96 5.67
C ARG A 181 -5.22 -16.99 4.48
N THR A 182 -5.68 -15.75 4.67
CA THR A 182 -5.65 -14.72 3.62
C THR A 182 -4.24 -14.47 3.14
N GLY A 183 -3.27 -14.30 4.06
CA GLY A 183 -1.87 -14.07 3.71
C GLY A 183 -1.25 -15.24 2.94
N ALA A 184 -1.50 -16.49 3.39
CA ALA A 184 -1.00 -17.67 2.69
C ALA A 184 -1.60 -17.82 1.28
N ALA A 185 -2.90 -17.55 1.11
CA ALA A 185 -3.57 -17.61 -0.18
C ALA A 185 -3.09 -16.53 -1.17
N ALA A 186 -2.56 -15.42 -0.67
CA ALA A 186 -2.06 -14.30 -1.46
C ALA A 186 -0.58 -14.44 -1.87
N MET A 187 0.11 -15.51 -1.49
CA MET A 187 1.57 -15.62 -1.71
C MET A 187 1.96 -15.66 -3.19
N ASP A 188 1.15 -16.23 -4.06
CA ASP A 188 1.40 -16.18 -5.51
C ASP A 188 1.44 -14.73 -6.02
N ARG A 189 0.50 -13.89 -5.54
CA ARG A 189 0.47 -12.46 -5.88
C ARG A 189 1.66 -11.72 -5.30
N TRP A 190 2.03 -12.03 -4.04
CA TRP A 190 3.22 -11.46 -3.42
C TRP A 190 4.49 -11.74 -4.24
N VAL A 191 4.65 -12.96 -4.75
CA VAL A 191 5.78 -13.32 -5.61
C VAL A 191 5.82 -12.48 -6.90
N GLU A 192 4.67 -12.25 -7.53
CA GLU A 192 4.59 -11.38 -8.72
C GLU A 192 4.96 -9.93 -8.39
N GLU A 193 4.38 -9.40 -7.31
CA GLU A 193 4.62 -8.04 -6.82
C GLU A 193 6.10 -7.78 -6.55
N TYR A 194 6.77 -8.73 -5.89
CA TYR A 194 8.17 -8.55 -5.48
C TYR A 194 9.18 -8.98 -6.55
N ARG A 195 8.74 -9.63 -7.62
CA ARG A 195 9.52 -9.83 -8.85
C ARG A 195 9.35 -8.70 -9.86
N ASP A 196 8.40 -7.82 -9.66
CA ASP A 196 8.22 -6.62 -10.47
C ASP A 196 9.24 -5.55 -10.05
N GLY A 197 10.23 -5.32 -10.90
CA GLY A 197 11.28 -4.33 -10.63
C GLY A 197 10.76 -2.90 -10.49
N GLU A 198 9.64 -2.56 -11.16
CA GLU A 198 9.01 -1.23 -11.05
C GLU A 198 8.30 -1.04 -9.70
N ALA A 199 7.77 -2.12 -9.13
CA ALA A 199 7.12 -2.06 -7.81
C ALA A 199 8.10 -1.84 -6.66
N LEU A 200 9.35 -2.30 -6.83
CA LEU A 200 10.39 -2.20 -5.81
C LEU A 200 11.35 -1.02 -6.01
N ARG A 201 11.25 -0.33 -7.16
CA ARG A 201 12.08 0.83 -7.49
C ARG A 201 11.22 1.87 -8.20
N PRO A 202 10.85 2.98 -7.53
CA PRO A 202 10.07 4.03 -8.15
C PRO A 202 10.87 4.68 -9.28
N ASP A 203 10.16 5.16 -10.31
CA ASP A 203 10.78 5.98 -11.35
C ASP A 203 11.23 7.33 -10.78
N PRO A 204 12.52 7.69 -10.82
CA PRO A 204 13.00 8.96 -10.29
C PRO A 204 12.40 10.19 -10.98
N ALA A 205 12.03 10.09 -12.26
CA ALA A 205 11.35 11.18 -12.96
C ALA A 205 9.92 11.34 -12.44
N GLY A 206 9.16 10.25 -12.34
CA GLY A 206 7.80 10.25 -11.80
C GLY A 206 7.74 10.75 -10.36
N LEU A 207 8.77 10.48 -9.51
CA LEU A 207 8.84 11.06 -8.16
C LEU A 207 8.91 12.59 -8.22
N ARG A 208 9.79 13.15 -9.04
CA ARG A 208 9.96 14.62 -9.17
C ARG A 208 8.74 15.30 -9.78
N GLU A 209 8.00 14.61 -10.62
CA GLU A 209 6.79 15.11 -11.30
C GLU A 209 5.53 14.93 -10.44
N THR A 210 5.61 14.19 -9.32
CA THR A 210 4.52 14.04 -8.38
C THR A 210 4.38 15.31 -7.52
N LEU A 211 3.61 16.27 -8.04
CA LEU A 211 3.44 17.60 -7.42
C LEU A 211 2.28 17.66 -6.42
N VAL A 212 1.46 16.63 -6.32
CA VAL A 212 0.40 16.56 -5.30
C VAL A 212 1.03 16.50 -3.90
N PRO A 213 0.32 16.98 -2.87
CA PRO A 213 0.79 16.85 -1.49
C PRO A 213 0.93 15.39 -1.05
N VAL A 214 2.03 15.07 -0.38
CA VAL A 214 2.32 13.71 0.08
C VAL A 214 2.58 13.69 1.59
N LEU A 215 1.80 12.90 2.31
CA LEU A 215 2.10 12.48 3.68
C LEU A 215 2.74 11.09 3.63
N LEU A 216 4.02 11.02 3.94
CA LEU A 216 4.69 9.75 4.21
C LEU A 216 4.58 9.43 5.69
N THR A 217 4.20 8.21 6.03
CA THR A 217 4.14 7.76 7.42
C THR A 217 4.99 6.52 7.61
N VAL A 218 5.60 6.40 8.80
CA VAL A 218 6.43 5.27 9.18
C VAL A 218 6.19 4.92 10.64
N GLY A 219 6.14 3.63 10.97
CA GLY A 219 6.06 3.20 12.35
C GLY A 219 7.39 3.40 13.09
N GLU A 220 7.34 3.92 14.31
CA GLU A 220 8.54 4.09 15.14
C GLU A 220 9.24 2.74 15.40
N GLU A 221 8.45 1.67 15.58
CA GLU A 221 8.91 0.30 15.78
C GLU A 221 9.04 -0.50 14.47
N SER A 222 8.99 0.15 13.32
CA SER A 222 9.19 -0.54 12.03
C SER A 222 10.65 -0.92 11.82
N PRO A 223 10.93 -1.99 11.03
CA PRO A 223 12.28 -2.33 10.63
C PRO A 223 13.04 -1.14 10.05
N ALA A 224 14.35 -1.05 10.33
CA ALA A 224 15.18 0.09 9.94
C ALA A 224 15.13 0.38 8.43
N PHE A 225 15.02 -0.65 7.60
CA PHE A 225 14.98 -0.49 6.16
C PHE A 225 13.73 0.27 5.67
N LEU A 226 12.56 0.07 6.30
CA LEU A 226 11.34 0.80 5.94
C LEU A 226 11.43 2.28 6.33
N ARG A 227 12.06 2.57 7.48
CA ARG A 227 12.33 3.94 7.90
C ARG A 227 13.28 4.65 6.94
N GLU A 228 14.33 3.96 6.51
CA GLU A 228 15.29 4.49 5.53
C GLU A 228 14.62 4.75 4.17
N ILE A 229 13.86 3.79 3.64
CA ILE A 229 13.10 3.97 2.39
C ILE A 229 12.18 5.20 2.48
N SER A 230 11.44 5.33 3.59
CA SER A 230 10.52 6.47 3.80
C SER A 230 11.26 7.80 3.85
N ALA A 231 12.46 7.85 4.47
CA ALA A 231 13.29 9.05 4.50
C ALA A 231 13.83 9.42 3.11
N LEU A 232 14.25 8.42 2.31
CA LEU A 232 14.72 8.61 0.94
C LEU A 232 13.60 9.16 0.05
N LEU A 233 12.40 8.59 0.13
CA LEU A 233 11.24 9.07 -0.62
C LEU A 233 10.85 10.49 -0.22
N ALA A 234 10.93 10.83 1.07
CA ALA A 234 10.65 12.19 1.54
C ALA A 234 11.63 13.22 0.99
N ALA A 235 12.86 12.81 0.71
CA ALA A 235 13.87 13.67 0.10
C ALA A 235 13.69 13.85 -1.41
N ASP A 236 13.13 12.84 -2.10
CA ASP A 236 12.98 12.82 -3.55
C ASP A 236 11.62 13.40 -4.03
N LEU A 237 10.59 13.41 -3.18
CA LEU A 237 9.26 13.94 -3.49
C LEU A 237 9.16 15.43 -3.13
N PRO A 238 8.79 16.32 -4.08
CA PRO A 238 8.81 17.77 -3.88
C PRO A 238 7.94 18.29 -2.74
N ASN A 239 6.77 17.70 -2.54
CA ASN A 239 5.75 18.13 -1.57
C ASN A 239 5.48 17.09 -0.49
N ALA A 240 6.51 16.35 -0.08
CA ALA A 240 6.38 15.32 0.92
C ALA A 240 6.63 15.84 2.35
N THR A 241 5.84 15.31 3.27
CA THR A 241 6.06 15.44 4.72
C THR A 241 6.15 14.04 5.31
N LEU A 242 7.24 13.74 6.04
CA LEU A 242 7.40 12.46 6.75
C LEU A 242 6.96 12.60 8.21
N ARG A 243 6.16 11.65 8.69
CA ARG A 243 5.71 11.54 10.09
C ARG A 243 5.96 10.14 10.62
N SER A 244 6.52 10.06 11.82
CA SER A 244 6.61 8.80 12.58
C SER A 244 5.35 8.61 13.43
N ILE A 245 4.87 7.35 13.51
CA ILE A 245 3.71 6.99 14.34
C ILE A 245 4.23 6.25 15.58
N PRO A 246 4.14 6.86 16.77
CA PRO A 246 4.70 6.29 18.01
C PRO A 246 4.11 4.91 18.34
N GLY A 247 4.97 4.01 18.82
CA GLY A 247 4.58 2.69 19.31
C GLY A 247 3.99 1.75 18.25
N THR A 248 4.16 2.05 16.97
CA THR A 248 3.64 1.23 15.86
C THR A 248 4.75 0.68 14.98
N GLY A 249 4.47 -0.44 14.33
CA GLY A 249 5.26 -0.99 13.26
C GLY A 249 4.54 -0.86 11.91
N HIS A 250 4.79 -1.83 11.01
CA HIS A 250 4.34 -1.84 9.61
C HIS A 250 2.81 -1.78 9.41
N THR A 251 2.00 -2.04 10.43
CA THR A 251 0.53 -2.09 10.30
C THR A 251 -0.19 -1.18 11.32
N PRO A 252 -0.01 0.16 11.27
CA PRO A 252 -0.64 1.08 12.21
C PRO A 252 -2.17 1.04 12.16
N GLN A 253 -2.76 0.74 11.00
CA GLN A 253 -4.19 0.56 10.83
C GLN A 253 -4.76 -0.59 11.69
N LEU A 254 -3.92 -1.52 12.12
CA LEU A 254 -4.30 -2.63 13.01
C LEU A 254 -3.86 -2.39 14.47
N SER A 255 -2.64 -1.87 14.68
CA SER A 255 -2.03 -1.75 16.01
C SER A 255 -2.41 -0.47 16.76
N ALA A 256 -2.66 0.64 16.03
CA ALA A 256 -3.01 1.94 16.60
C ALA A 256 -4.03 2.68 15.70
N PRO A 257 -5.25 2.13 15.50
CA PRO A 257 -6.21 2.67 14.53
C PRO A 257 -6.60 4.11 14.81
N ASP A 258 -6.89 4.49 16.05
CA ASP A 258 -7.36 5.84 16.38
C ASP A 258 -6.30 6.92 16.17
N PRO A 259 -5.04 6.79 16.65
CA PRO A 259 -3.97 7.71 16.30
C PRO A 259 -3.73 7.81 14.79
N TYR A 260 -3.79 6.70 14.07
CA TYR A 260 -3.60 6.69 12.62
C TYR A 260 -4.74 7.42 11.89
N VAL A 261 -5.99 7.20 12.29
CA VAL A 261 -7.15 7.95 11.78
C VAL A 261 -7.00 9.45 12.03
N GLY A 262 -6.61 9.85 13.25
CA GLY A 262 -6.38 11.26 13.59
C GLY A 262 -5.34 11.92 12.69
N LEU A 263 -4.22 11.24 12.44
CA LEU A 263 -3.16 11.72 11.54
C LEU A 263 -3.65 11.84 10.09
N LEU A 264 -4.36 10.82 9.59
CA LEU A 264 -4.90 10.85 8.23
C LEU A 264 -5.94 11.96 8.07
N LEU A 265 -6.91 12.09 8.97
CA LEU A 265 -7.94 13.14 8.88
C LEU A 265 -7.35 14.54 8.97
N SER A 266 -6.34 14.76 9.83
CA SER A 266 -5.63 16.04 9.86
C SER A 266 -5.07 16.38 8.48
N PHE A 267 -4.35 15.46 7.85
CA PHE A 267 -3.78 15.69 6.52
C PHE A 267 -4.83 15.88 5.41
N LEU A 268 -5.89 15.05 5.41
CA LEU A 268 -6.92 15.05 4.37
C LEU A 268 -7.81 16.30 4.44
N LEU A 269 -8.07 16.82 5.64
CA LEU A 269 -8.99 17.94 5.87
C LEU A 269 -8.30 19.30 5.88
N GLU A 270 -7.05 19.41 6.30
CA GLU A 270 -6.29 20.68 6.33
C GLU A 270 -6.15 21.36 4.95
N ARG A 271 -6.36 20.62 3.86
CA ARG A 271 -6.22 21.11 2.50
C ARG A 271 -7.52 21.58 1.85
N ASN A 272 -8.61 21.55 2.60
CA ASN A 272 -9.89 22.11 2.18
C ASN A 272 -10.08 23.59 2.57
N VAL A 273 -9.10 24.22 3.20
CA VAL A 273 -9.12 25.66 3.44
C VAL A 273 -8.66 26.36 2.18
N PRO A 274 -9.52 27.14 1.48
CA PRO A 274 -9.10 27.95 0.35
C PRO A 274 -7.96 28.85 0.83
N GLN A 275 -6.82 28.83 0.13
CA GLN A 275 -5.81 29.86 0.33
C GLN A 275 -6.43 31.16 -0.13
N SER A 276 -6.82 32.00 0.83
CA SER A 276 -7.35 33.35 0.66
C SER A 276 -6.32 34.31 0.09
#